data_888459edd2f49bb4ce4dc2c7f99b9003
#
_entry.id   888459edd2f49bb4ce4dc2c7f99b9003
#
_cell.length_a   1.000
_cell.length_b   1.000
_cell.length_c   1.000
_cell.angle_alpha   90.00
_cell.angle_beta   90.00
_cell.angle_gamma   90.00
#
_symmetry.space_group_name_H-M   'P 1'
#
loop_
_entity.id
_entity.type
_entity.pdbx_description
1 polymer ?
#
loop_
_entity_poly.entity_id
_entity_poly.type
_entity_poly.pdbx_seq_one_letter_code
_entity_poly.pdbx_strand_id
1 'polypeptide(L)'
;MESYHCAYQTHYHIVFPVKYRKALLYKDVEEELKHIVKGIGERYEIEFESIGCYKDHIHILCSFHPKYSTGEMVRKFKSITARELFSKFQWLREEL
;
A
#
# COMPACT_ATOMS: atom_id res chain seq x y z
N MET A 1 -1.73 -9.80 -25.38
CA MET A 1 -1.12 -9.87 -24.99
C MET A 1 -0.88 -10.28 -23.87
N GLU A 2 -1.15 -10.84 -23.53
CA GLU A 2 -0.86 -11.40 -22.49
C GLU A 2 0.42 -11.41 -22.04
N SER A 3 1.21 -11.21 -22.76
CA SER A 3 2.59 -11.14 -22.46
C SER A 3 2.93 -10.01 -21.52
N TYR A 4 2.04 -9.10 -21.32
CA TYR A 4 2.34 -8.03 -20.38
C TYR A 4 2.46 -8.53 -18.95
N HIS A 5 1.98 -9.73 -18.67
CA HIS A 5 2.19 -10.31 -17.34
C HIS A 5 3.64 -10.54 -17.06
N CYS A 6 4.46 -10.69 -18.09
CA CYS A 6 5.88 -10.93 -17.91
C CYS A 6 6.70 -9.67 -18.06
N ALA A 7 6.04 -8.53 -18.30
CA ALA A 7 6.75 -7.30 -18.59
C ALA A 7 7.38 -6.67 -17.36
N TYR A 8 6.86 -6.97 -16.17
CA TYR A 8 7.30 -6.31 -14.96
C TYR A 8 8.32 -7.17 -14.25
N GLN A 9 9.55 -7.11 -14.70
CA GLN A 9 10.60 -7.95 -14.12
C GLN A 9 11.24 -7.33 -12.89
N THR A 10 11.03 -6.04 -12.67
CA THR A 10 11.57 -5.38 -11.49
C THR A 10 10.56 -5.47 -10.37
N HIS A 11 11.04 -5.98 -9.23
CA HIS A 11 10.22 -6.12 -8.05
C HIS A 11 10.63 -5.05 -7.04
N TYR A 12 9.65 -4.49 -6.36
CA TYR A 12 9.86 -3.41 -5.41
C TYR A 12 9.42 -3.88 -4.03
N HIS A 13 10.29 -3.68 -3.05
CA HIS A 13 9.96 -3.94 -1.66
C HIS A 13 9.79 -2.58 -0.99
N ILE A 14 8.56 -2.25 -0.65
CA ILE A 14 8.22 -0.94 -0.13
C ILE A 14 7.75 -1.10 1.30
N VAL A 15 8.28 -0.27 2.20
CA VAL A 15 7.93 -0.29 3.61
C VAL A 15 7.33 1.07 3.96
N PHE A 16 6.13 1.05 4.54
CA PHE A 16 5.48 2.27 5.00
C PHE A 16 5.34 2.22 6.51
N PRO A 17 6.15 2.98 7.25
CA PRO A 17 5.96 3.05 8.69
C PRO A 17 4.77 3.94 9.03
N VAL A 18 4.12 3.62 10.15
CA VAL A 18 3.13 4.53 10.71
C VAL A 18 3.87 5.77 11.23
N LYS A 19 3.25 6.95 11.06
CA LYS A 19 3.85 8.20 11.51
C LYS A 19 4.23 8.08 12.98
N TYR A 20 5.47 8.46 13.30
CA TYR A 20 6.05 8.34 14.63
C TYR A 20 6.16 6.89 15.10
N ARG A 21 6.09 5.92 14.20
CA ARG A 21 6.17 4.49 14.50
C ARG A 21 5.16 4.05 15.56
N LYS A 22 4.00 4.68 15.58
CA LYS A 22 2.94 4.29 16.52
C LYS A 22 2.33 2.96 16.12
N ALA A 23 2.02 2.12 17.11
CA ALA A 23 1.47 0.79 16.87
C ALA A 23 -0.05 0.88 16.70
N LEU A 24 -0.49 1.44 15.59
CA LEU A 24 -1.91 1.71 15.33
C LEU A 24 -2.56 0.74 14.37
N LEU A 25 -1.80 -0.22 13.81
CA LEU A 25 -2.35 -1.14 12.82
C LEU A 25 -2.97 -2.34 13.52
N TYR A 26 -4.12 -2.10 14.16
CA TYR A 26 -4.91 -3.16 14.79
C TYR A 26 -5.58 -3.99 13.71
N LYS A 27 -6.17 -5.12 14.10
CA LYS A 27 -6.68 -6.09 13.15
C LYS A 27 -7.69 -5.51 12.17
N ASP A 28 -8.63 -4.70 12.64
CA ASP A 28 -9.63 -4.08 11.78
C ASP A 28 -9.00 -3.07 10.82
N VAL A 29 -8.04 -2.30 11.29
CA VAL A 29 -7.30 -1.36 10.46
C VAL A 29 -6.47 -2.12 9.42
N GLU A 30 -5.84 -3.21 9.85
CA GLU A 30 -5.03 -4.03 8.96
C GLU A 30 -5.87 -4.60 7.82
N GLU A 31 -7.04 -5.12 8.13
CA GLU A 31 -7.91 -5.70 7.11
C GLU A 31 -8.34 -4.66 6.09
N GLU A 32 -8.70 -3.47 6.57
CA GLU A 32 -9.10 -2.41 5.67
C GLU A 32 -7.92 -1.91 4.84
N LEU A 33 -6.75 -1.81 5.45
CA LEU A 33 -5.55 -1.40 4.74
C LEU A 33 -5.23 -2.36 3.60
N LYS A 34 -5.31 -3.65 3.83
CA LYS A 34 -5.08 -4.64 2.78
C LYS A 34 -6.11 -4.52 1.67
N HIS A 35 -7.36 -4.24 2.03
CA HIS A 35 -8.42 -4.04 1.04
C HIS A 35 -8.13 -2.80 0.18
N ILE A 36 -7.70 -1.72 0.80
CA ILE A 36 -7.37 -0.49 0.09
C ILE A 36 -6.19 -0.71 -0.85
N VAL A 37 -5.16 -1.40 -0.38
CA VAL A 37 -3.97 -1.66 -1.19
C VAL A 37 -4.32 -2.50 -2.40
N LYS A 38 -5.17 -3.52 -2.24
CA LYS A 38 -5.62 -4.32 -3.37
C LYS A 38 -6.39 -3.49 -4.39
N GLY A 39 -7.22 -2.55 -3.92
CA GLY A 39 -7.93 -1.64 -4.82
C GLY A 39 -6.98 -0.76 -5.61
N ILE A 40 -5.91 -0.29 -4.96
CA ILE A 40 -4.88 0.48 -5.65
C ILE A 40 -4.22 -0.37 -6.73
N GLY A 41 -3.96 -1.65 -6.43
CA GLY A 41 -3.37 -2.57 -7.40
C GLY A 41 -4.22 -2.74 -8.63
N GLU A 42 -5.53 -2.88 -8.46
CA GLU A 42 -6.44 -3.00 -9.58
C GLU A 42 -6.46 -1.72 -10.42
N ARG A 43 -6.41 -0.58 -9.75
CA ARG A 43 -6.50 0.71 -10.42
C ARG A 43 -5.26 1.05 -11.24
N TYR A 44 -4.08 0.68 -10.75
CA TYR A 44 -2.80 1.02 -11.38
C TYR A 44 -2.08 -0.20 -11.93
N GLU A 45 -2.77 -1.32 -12.04
CA GLU A 45 -2.21 -2.54 -12.61
C GLU A 45 -0.94 -3.00 -11.90
N ILE A 46 -1.00 -3.02 -10.58
CA ILE A 46 0.12 -3.47 -9.75
C ILE A 46 -0.09 -4.92 -9.39
N GLU A 47 0.95 -5.72 -9.55
CA GLU A 47 0.92 -7.12 -9.12
C GLU A 47 1.58 -7.23 -7.77
N PHE A 48 0.88 -7.79 -6.81
CA PHE A 48 1.40 -7.97 -5.46
C PHE A 48 1.84 -9.40 -5.25
N GLU A 49 3.09 -9.58 -4.80
CA GLU A 49 3.58 -10.89 -4.41
C GLU A 49 3.28 -11.14 -2.94
N SER A 50 3.40 -10.13 -2.12
CA SER A 50 3.05 -10.25 -0.71
C SER A 50 2.73 -8.89 -0.12
N ILE A 51 1.88 -8.91 0.89
CA ILE A 51 1.54 -7.74 1.70
C ILE A 51 1.64 -8.21 3.14
N GLY A 52 2.60 -7.68 3.89
CA GLY A 52 2.76 -7.99 5.29
C GLY A 52 2.43 -6.78 6.13
N CYS A 53 1.63 -6.98 7.17
CA CYS A 53 1.18 -5.88 8.01
C CYS A 53 1.63 -6.16 9.45
N TYR A 54 2.32 -5.20 10.01
CA TYR A 54 2.79 -5.24 11.39
C TYR A 54 2.16 -4.06 12.13
N LYS A 55 2.29 -4.04 13.43
CA LYS A 55 1.55 -3.04 14.22
C LYS A 55 1.92 -1.60 13.86
N ASP A 56 3.17 -1.35 13.48
CA ASP A 56 3.65 0.00 13.22
C ASP A 56 4.14 0.22 11.80
N HIS A 57 3.97 -0.75 10.91
CA HIS A 57 4.40 -0.58 9.51
C HIS A 57 3.78 -1.64 8.61
N ILE A 58 3.82 -1.40 7.31
CA ILE A 58 3.34 -2.34 6.32
C ILE A 58 4.46 -2.58 5.31
N HIS A 59 4.62 -3.85 4.90
CA HIS A 59 5.54 -4.26 3.84
C HIS A 59 4.75 -4.62 2.62
N ILE A 60 5.17 -4.16 1.47
CA ILE A 60 4.56 -4.51 0.19
C ILE A 60 5.65 -4.96 -0.75
N LEU A 61 5.49 -6.18 -1.29
CA LEU A 61 6.36 -6.66 -2.37
C LEU A 61 5.52 -6.70 -3.61
N CYS A 62 5.87 -5.90 -4.61
CA CYS A 62 5.04 -5.71 -5.78
C CYS A 62 5.85 -5.41 -7.02
N SER A 63 5.18 -5.45 -8.16
CA SER A 63 5.76 -5.00 -9.42
C SER A 63 4.72 -4.17 -10.15
N PHE A 64 5.17 -3.17 -10.91
CA PHE A 64 4.29 -2.31 -11.67
C PHE A 64 4.99 -1.85 -12.95
N HIS A 65 4.21 -1.28 -13.86
CA HIS A 65 4.68 -0.89 -15.16
C HIS A 65 5.79 0.16 -15.05
N PRO A 66 6.86 0.06 -15.85
CA PRO A 66 7.97 1.02 -15.78
C PRO A 66 7.58 2.47 -16.05
N LYS A 67 6.40 2.72 -16.62
CA LYS A 67 5.95 4.10 -16.84
C LYS A 67 5.74 4.85 -15.52
N TYR A 68 5.57 4.13 -14.41
CA TYR A 68 5.45 4.77 -13.10
C TYR A 68 6.80 4.74 -12.40
N SER A 69 7.20 5.86 -11.85
CA SER A 69 8.41 5.89 -11.03
C SER A 69 8.08 5.35 -9.64
N THR A 70 9.11 4.89 -8.94
CA THR A 70 8.94 4.43 -7.57
C THR A 70 8.37 5.54 -6.70
N GLY A 71 8.86 6.78 -6.87
CA GLY A 71 8.38 7.91 -6.09
C GLY A 71 6.91 8.19 -6.32
N GLU A 72 6.45 8.07 -7.57
CA GLU A 72 5.03 8.25 -7.87
C GLU A 72 4.17 7.20 -7.17
N MET A 73 4.60 5.95 -7.22
CA MET A 73 3.83 4.87 -6.62
C MET A 73 3.80 4.98 -5.10
N VAL A 74 4.92 5.36 -4.48
CA VAL A 74 4.97 5.56 -3.04
C VAL A 74 3.99 6.67 -2.63
N ARG A 75 3.98 7.77 -3.37
CA ARG A 75 3.06 8.87 -3.07
C ARG A 75 1.60 8.44 -3.19
N LYS A 76 1.28 7.66 -4.24
CA LYS A 76 -0.09 7.17 -4.42
C LYS A 76 -0.51 6.27 -3.29
N PHE A 77 0.34 5.32 -2.90
CA PHE A 77 0.05 4.45 -1.77
C PHE A 77 -0.21 5.27 -0.51
N LYS A 78 0.69 6.21 -0.19
CA LYS A 78 0.56 6.99 1.03
C LYS A 78 -0.70 7.86 1.03
N SER A 79 -0.95 8.58 -0.06
CA SER A 79 -2.06 9.53 -0.07
C SER A 79 -3.41 8.81 -0.09
N ILE A 80 -3.54 7.76 -0.88
CA ILE A 80 -4.82 7.06 -1.00
C ILE A 80 -5.12 6.30 0.29
N THR A 81 -4.12 5.58 0.83
CA THR A 81 -4.36 4.82 2.06
C THR A 81 -4.67 5.74 3.22
N ALA A 82 -3.96 6.86 3.36
CA ALA A 82 -4.23 7.78 4.45
C ALA A 82 -5.64 8.36 4.34
N ARG A 83 -6.02 8.80 3.14
CA ARG A 83 -7.34 9.39 2.95
C ARG A 83 -8.45 8.40 3.28
N GLU A 84 -8.33 7.17 2.81
CA GLU A 84 -9.39 6.20 2.98
C GLU A 84 -9.42 5.64 4.40
N LEU A 85 -8.27 5.43 5.01
CA LEU A 85 -8.24 4.97 6.40
C LEU A 85 -8.78 6.03 7.33
N PHE A 86 -8.41 7.30 7.13
CA PHE A 86 -8.90 8.37 8.00
C PHE A 86 -10.40 8.62 7.81
N SER A 87 -10.90 8.33 6.61
CA SER A 87 -12.34 8.42 6.37
C SER A 87 -13.10 7.35 7.15
N LYS A 88 -12.54 6.15 7.21
CA LYS A 88 -13.21 5.03 7.87
C LYS A 88 -12.95 4.98 9.37
N PHE A 89 -11.73 5.34 9.79
CA PHE A 89 -11.34 5.30 11.18
C PHE A 89 -10.91 6.69 11.63
N GLN A 90 -11.88 7.50 12.04
CA GLN A 90 -11.58 8.88 12.39
C GLN A 90 -10.63 9.01 13.57
N TRP A 91 -10.64 8.02 14.47
CA TRP A 91 -9.74 8.03 15.61
C TRP A 91 -8.26 7.96 15.20
N LEU A 92 -7.97 7.37 14.03
CA LEU A 92 -6.60 7.35 13.52
C LEU A 92 -6.09 8.75 13.24
N ARG A 93 -6.95 9.60 12.72
CA ARG A 93 -6.58 10.96 12.40
C ARG A 93 -6.19 11.73 13.67
N GLU A 94 -6.88 11.45 14.76
CA GLU A 94 -6.59 12.13 16.02
C GLU A 94 -5.28 11.64 16.63
N GLU A 95 -4.90 10.38 16.36
CA GLU A 95 -3.65 9.85 16.87
C GLU A 95 -2.43 10.31 16.06
N LEU A 96 -2.65 10.77 14.86
CA LEU A 96 -1.59 11.16 13.95
C LEU A 96 -1.69 12.65 13.63
#